data_facc8715bd682ad2a67bff74f4ee49d2
#
_entry.id   facc8715bd682ad2a67bff74f4ee49d2
#
_cell.length_a   1.000
_cell.length_b   1.000
_cell.length_c   1.000
_cell.angle_alpha   90.00
_cell.angle_beta   90.00
_cell.angle_gamma   90.00
#
_symmetry.space_group_name_H-M   'P 1'
#
loop_
_entity.id
_entity.type
_entity.pdbx_description
1 polymer ?
#
loop_
_entity_poly.entity_id
_entity_poly.type
_entity_poly.pdbx_seq_one_letter_code
_entity_poly.pdbx_strand_id
1 'polypeptide(L)'
;MLIPTLTQLKRDVRWPYRRLCRFLGVPYGSFRRWKQRLAQGQPVRCRPGPKKLAPLTLEELRGEVARLHHGHARSRGVGALYRRYHTQISRRELDMLTAAVRQALAQQRQAALCRITWQVPGLVWALDDTALARRSSHLLRLHQVQDLASRYKFSPWVGEQILGEAVAHRLEQLFVQHGPPLVLKRDNGSNLNQHAVDALLARYLVVPLNSPPQYPPYNGGMERAVRELKPPLVEKLRLSGPVPASQVQGWAEVLAHELNHRPRPCLDGHVACRVFQEAGPALKAYTRRRRREVFEEINELTRRLMESRSVRTHRQAETARRLAVESWLQSNGVITITQNKRVLPVFPEEIAHN
;
A
#
# COMPACT_ATOMS: atom_id res chain seq x y z
N MET A 1 23.14 -23.41 -52.61
CA MET A 1 23.72 -23.32 -53.96
C MET A 1 25.13 -22.73 -54.02
N LEU A 2 25.54 -21.74 -53.29
CA LEU A 2 26.83 -21.01 -53.45
C LEU A 2 28.08 -21.90 -53.25
N ILE A 3 28.08 -22.83 -52.28
CA ILE A 3 29.28 -23.69 -51.98
C ILE A 3 29.56 -24.69 -53.07
N PRO A 4 28.55 -25.45 -53.56
CA PRO A 4 28.76 -26.35 -54.74
C PRO A 4 29.24 -25.59 -55.95
N THR A 5 28.66 -24.43 -56.26
CA THR A 5 29.04 -23.60 -57.41
C THR A 5 30.49 -23.11 -57.32
N LEU A 6 30.92 -22.63 -56.16
CA LEU A 6 32.33 -22.22 -55.93
C LEU A 6 33.31 -23.40 -56.00
N THR A 7 32.84 -24.58 -55.60
CA THR A 7 33.64 -25.80 -55.68
C THR A 7 33.80 -26.26 -57.14
N GLN A 8 32.73 -26.14 -57.94
CA GLN A 8 32.77 -26.41 -59.36
C GLN A 8 33.69 -25.41 -60.08
N LEU A 9 33.48 -24.11 -59.90
CA LEU A 9 34.29 -23.03 -60.47
C LEU A 9 35.79 -23.20 -60.14
N LYS A 10 36.11 -23.64 -58.95
CA LYS A 10 37.51 -23.95 -58.57
C LYS A 10 38.11 -25.04 -59.46
N ARG A 11 37.33 -26.06 -59.80
CA ARG A 11 37.77 -27.15 -60.74
C ARG A 11 37.96 -26.61 -62.13
N ASP A 12 37.02 -25.81 -62.59
CA ASP A 12 36.95 -25.35 -63.99
C ASP A 12 38.07 -24.27 -64.28
N VAL A 13 38.19 -23.31 -63.40
CA VAL A 13 39.11 -22.15 -63.62
C VAL A 13 40.46 -22.32 -62.89
N ARG A 14 40.63 -23.34 -62.06
CA ARG A 14 41.80 -23.62 -61.22
C ARG A 14 42.23 -22.47 -60.28
N TRP A 15 41.35 -21.55 -59.99
CA TRP A 15 41.63 -20.45 -59.09
C TRP A 15 41.50 -20.90 -57.61
N PRO A 16 42.31 -20.28 -56.70
CA PRO A 16 42.13 -20.52 -55.26
C PRO A 16 40.82 -19.90 -54.75
N TYR A 17 40.19 -20.53 -53.78
CA TYR A 17 38.93 -20.07 -53.21
C TYR A 17 38.93 -18.60 -52.76
N ARG A 18 40.09 -18.10 -52.28
CA ARG A 18 40.23 -16.70 -51.87
C ARG A 18 40.04 -15.74 -53.05
N ARG A 19 40.53 -16.10 -54.24
CA ARG A 19 40.38 -15.27 -55.48
C ARG A 19 38.97 -15.36 -56.01
N LEU A 20 38.37 -16.54 -56.02
CA LEU A 20 36.97 -16.75 -56.43
C LEU A 20 35.99 -15.98 -55.51
N CYS A 21 36.19 -16.03 -54.22
CA CYS A 21 35.37 -15.28 -53.25
C CYS A 21 35.51 -13.77 -53.47
N ARG A 22 36.71 -13.25 -53.73
CA ARG A 22 36.92 -11.85 -54.02
C ARG A 22 36.19 -11.42 -55.29
N PHE A 23 36.30 -12.23 -56.33
CA PHE A 23 35.62 -11.98 -57.60
C PHE A 23 34.09 -11.93 -57.48
N LEU A 24 33.51 -12.80 -56.65
CA LEU A 24 32.08 -12.90 -56.45
C LEU A 24 31.55 -12.01 -55.28
N GLY A 25 32.38 -11.13 -54.72
CA GLY A 25 31.98 -10.25 -53.60
C GLY A 25 31.64 -11.02 -52.31
N VAL A 26 32.10 -12.25 -52.13
CA VAL A 26 31.82 -13.08 -50.95
C VAL A 26 33.00 -13.01 -49.98
N PRO A 27 32.81 -12.60 -48.69
CA PRO A 27 33.88 -12.62 -47.71
C PRO A 27 34.43 -14.04 -47.53
N TYR A 28 35.72 -14.24 -47.79
CA TYR A 28 36.38 -15.56 -47.71
C TYR A 28 36.22 -16.24 -46.34
N GLY A 29 36.24 -15.45 -45.25
CA GLY A 29 36.01 -15.98 -43.90
C GLY A 29 34.59 -16.54 -43.70
N SER A 30 33.58 -15.96 -44.34
CA SER A 30 32.20 -16.48 -44.34
C SER A 30 32.10 -17.78 -45.13
N PHE A 31 32.68 -17.80 -46.34
CA PHE A 31 32.74 -19.01 -47.17
C PHE A 31 33.42 -20.18 -46.43
N ARG A 32 34.55 -19.94 -45.77
CA ARG A 32 35.28 -20.96 -44.99
C ARG A 32 34.42 -21.54 -43.89
N ARG A 33 33.72 -20.68 -43.12
CA ARG A 33 32.77 -21.10 -42.09
C ARG A 33 31.61 -21.91 -42.62
N TRP A 34 31.04 -21.48 -43.74
CA TRP A 34 29.93 -22.19 -44.38
C TRP A 34 30.36 -23.59 -44.90
N LYS A 35 31.53 -23.69 -45.49
CA LYS A 35 32.10 -24.96 -45.96
C LYS A 35 32.35 -25.94 -44.80
N GLN A 36 32.88 -25.42 -43.69
CA GLN A 36 33.12 -26.22 -42.48
C GLN A 36 31.82 -26.72 -41.86
N ARG A 37 30.79 -25.88 -41.77
CA ARG A 37 29.47 -26.28 -41.28
C ARG A 37 28.84 -27.35 -42.17
N LEU A 38 28.91 -27.16 -43.47
CA LEU A 38 28.39 -28.17 -44.42
C LEU A 38 29.07 -29.51 -44.25
N ALA A 39 30.40 -29.53 -44.06
CA ALA A 39 31.15 -30.74 -43.80
C ALA A 39 30.78 -31.43 -42.49
N GLN A 40 30.26 -30.66 -41.52
CA GLN A 40 29.78 -31.15 -40.23
C GLN A 40 28.29 -31.47 -40.20
N GLY A 41 27.60 -31.47 -41.36
CA GLY A 41 26.15 -31.69 -41.41
C GLY A 41 25.31 -30.57 -40.80
N GLN A 42 25.93 -29.40 -40.54
CA GLN A 42 25.23 -28.28 -39.90
C GLN A 42 24.64 -27.34 -40.96
N PRO A 43 23.51 -26.65 -40.65
CA PRO A 43 22.92 -25.69 -41.57
C PRO A 43 23.89 -24.53 -41.86
N VAL A 44 24.08 -24.24 -43.13
CA VAL A 44 24.98 -23.20 -43.64
C VAL A 44 24.53 -21.79 -43.17
N ARG A 45 23.22 -21.57 -43.12
CA ARG A 45 22.61 -20.34 -42.54
C ARG A 45 22.10 -20.66 -41.14
N CYS A 46 22.76 -20.10 -40.15
CA CYS A 46 22.12 -19.97 -38.82
C CYS A 46 21.31 -18.71 -38.81
N ARG A 47 20.09 -18.76 -38.30
CA ARG A 47 19.35 -17.53 -37.96
C ARG A 47 20.20 -16.77 -36.97
N PRO A 48 20.52 -15.48 -37.22
CA PRO A 48 21.15 -14.66 -36.21
C PRO A 48 20.16 -14.50 -35.06
N GLY A 49 20.57 -14.84 -33.86
CA GLY A 49 19.76 -14.69 -32.66
C GLY A 49 20.09 -15.75 -31.61
N PRO A 50 19.73 -15.54 -30.37
CA PRO A 50 19.90 -16.53 -29.32
C PRO A 50 19.15 -17.80 -29.64
N LYS A 51 19.65 -18.95 -29.22
CA LYS A 51 18.95 -20.24 -29.34
C LYS A 51 17.56 -20.08 -28.74
N LYS A 52 16.52 -20.64 -29.38
CA LYS A 52 15.22 -20.77 -28.73
C LYS A 52 15.42 -21.56 -27.44
N LEU A 53 15.20 -20.90 -26.33
CA LEU A 53 15.24 -21.50 -25.02
C LEU A 53 13.91 -22.20 -24.77
N ALA A 54 13.92 -23.28 -23.99
CA ALA A 54 12.68 -23.91 -23.56
C ALA A 54 11.87 -22.85 -22.77
N PRO A 55 10.59 -22.61 -23.10
CA PRO A 55 9.82 -21.58 -22.44
C PRO A 55 9.66 -21.91 -20.96
N LEU A 56 10.01 -20.94 -20.11
CA LEU A 56 9.67 -20.99 -18.69
C LEU A 56 8.16 -20.92 -18.57
N THR A 57 7.56 -21.83 -17.79
CA THR A 57 6.11 -21.80 -17.60
C THR A 57 5.70 -20.62 -16.76
N LEU A 58 4.54 -20.04 -17.06
CA LEU A 58 4.00 -18.90 -16.32
C LEU A 58 3.74 -19.25 -14.85
N GLU A 59 3.43 -20.51 -14.56
CA GLU A 59 3.20 -21.03 -13.21
C GLU A 59 4.47 -21.08 -12.37
N GLU A 60 5.57 -21.58 -12.93
CA GLU A 60 6.87 -21.59 -12.26
C GLU A 60 7.31 -20.18 -11.91
N LEU A 61 7.18 -19.25 -12.88
CA LEU A 61 7.52 -17.84 -12.65
C LEU A 61 6.58 -17.19 -11.63
N ARG A 62 5.30 -17.52 -11.65
CA ARG A 62 4.31 -17.02 -10.67
C ARG A 62 4.66 -17.45 -9.25
N GLY A 63 5.03 -18.71 -9.05
CA GLY A 63 5.48 -19.23 -7.77
C GLY A 63 6.72 -18.50 -7.25
N GLU A 64 7.71 -18.28 -8.11
CA GLU A 64 8.92 -17.54 -7.76
C GLU A 64 8.63 -16.07 -7.43
N VAL A 65 7.83 -15.38 -8.24
CA VAL A 65 7.46 -13.98 -8.01
C VAL A 65 6.61 -13.83 -6.75
N ALA A 66 5.71 -14.76 -6.46
CA ALA A 66 4.90 -14.75 -5.23
C ALA A 66 5.79 -14.86 -3.98
N ARG A 67 6.81 -15.72 -4.01
CA ARG A 67 7.80 -15.83 -2.92
C ARG A 67 8.64 -14.56 -2.72
N LEU A 68 8.86 -13.77 -3.79
CA LEU A 68 9.62 -12.52 -3.75
C LEU A 68 8.91 -11.42 -2.93
N HIS A 69 7.64 -11.58 -2.63
CA HIS A 69 6.80 -10.52 -2.08
C HIS A 69 6.90 -10.34 -0.57
N HIS A 70 7.56 -11.23 0.13
CA HIS A 70 7.67 -11.20 1.59
C HIS A 70 8.97 -10.54 2.09
N GLY A 71 9.34 -9.41 1.50
CA GLY A 71 10.23 -8.48 2.22
C GLY A 71 11.66 -8.48 1.80
N HIS A 72 12.20 -8.37 0.80
CA HIS A 72 13.52 -7.90 0.35
C HIS A 72 13.54 -7.68 -1.18
N ALA A 73 12.68 -6.76 -1.63
CA ALA A 73 12.43 -6.47 -3.05
C ALA A 73 13.71 -6.12 -3.87
N ARG A 74 14.76 -5.64 -3.21
CA ARG A 74 15.99 -5.23 -3.90
C ARG A 74 16.93 -6.38 -4.27
N SER A 75 16.91 -7.49 -3.54
CA SER A 75 17.81 -8.65 -3.80
C SER A 75 17.25 -9.65 -4.81
N ARG A 76 15.99 -9.49 -5.22
CA ARG A 76 15.24 -10.47 -6.01
C ARG A 76 14.48 -9.84 -7.18
N GLY A 77 15.04 -8.80 -7.79
CA GLY A 77 14.50 -8.18 -9.00
C GLY A 77 14.69 -9.05 -10.24
N VAL A 78 14.18 -8.59 -11.37
CA VAL A 78 14.31 -9.28 -12.67
C VAL A 78 15.75 -9.69 -12.98
N GLY A 79 16.76 -8.90 -12.54
CA GLY A 79 18.17 -9.26 -12.69
C GLY A 79 18.57 -10.54 -11.96
N ALA A 80 18.02 -10.79 -10.76
CA ALA A 80 18.31 -12.01 -10.01
C ALA A 80 17.59 -13.23 -10.62
N LEU A 81 16.34 -13.05 -11.04
CA LEU A 81 15.59 -14.08 -11.77
C LEU A 81 16.26 -14.40 -13.10
N TYR A 82 16.76 -13.40 -13.83
CA TYR A 82 17.47 -13.62 -15.08
C TYR A 82 18.77 -14.41 -14.89
N ARG A 83 19.54 -14.18 -13.84
CA ARG A 83 20.72 -15.00 -13.53
C ARG A 83 20.38 -16.48 -13.34
N ARG A 84 19.21 -16.78 -12.81
CA ARG A 84 18.72 -18.14 -12.60
C ARG A 84 18.18 -18.79 -13.86
N TYR A 85 17.45 -18.02 -14.68
CA TYR A 85 16.70 -18.55 -15.82
C TYR A 85 17.26 -18.15 -17.19
N HIS A 86 18.44 -17.51 -17.28
CA HIS A 86 19.01 -17.02 -18.54
C HIS A 86 19.23 -18.08 -19.61
N THR A 87 19.32 -19.36 -19.24
CA THR A 87 19.42 -20.49 -20.17
C THR A 87 18.06 -20.92 -20.74
N GLN A 88 16.95 -20.51 -20.10
CA GLN A 88 15.61 -20.93 -20.45
C GLN A 88 14.79 -19.81 -21.12
N ILE A 89 15.09 -18.55 -20.81
CA ILE A 89 14.32 -17.41 -21.29
C ILE A 89 15.21 -16.20 -21.57
N SER A 90 14.85 -15.39 -22.57
CA SER A 90 15.51 -14.11 -22.83
C SER A 90 15.15 -13.08 -21.75
N ARG A 91 16.04 -12.10 -21.51
CA ARG A 91 15.77 -11.04 -20.53
C ARG A 91 14.48 -10.28 -20.83
N ARG A 92 14.22 -9.95 -22.10
CA ARG A 92 13.02 -9.23 -22.53
C ARG A 92 11.74 -10.02 -22.25
N GLU A 93 11.74 -11.31 -22.56
CA GLU A 93 10.61 -12.20 -22.27
C GLU A 93 10.38 -12.35 -20.77
N LEU A 94 11.46 -12.49 -19.98
CA LEU A 94 11.38 -12.55 -18.51
C LEU A 94 10.81 -11.26 -17.94
N ASP A 95 11.22 -10.08 -18.43
CA ASP A 95 10.68 -8.79 -18.02
C ASP A 95 9.16 -8.73 -18.29
N MET A 96 8.73 -9.13 -19.48
CA MET A 96 7.31 -9.16 -19.87
C MET A 96 6.50 -10.13 -18.98
N LEU A 97 6.98 -11.35 -18.80
CA LEU A 97 6.30 -12.34 -17.94
C LEU A 97 6.24 -11.90 -16.50
N THR A 98 7.33 -11.33 -15.96
CA THR A 98 7.35 -10.82 -14.59
C THR A 98 6.39 -9.66 -14.41
N ALA A 99 6.27 -8.77 -15.39
CA ALA A 99 5.29 -7.68 -15.36
C ALA A 99 3.85 -8.22 -15.37
N ALA A 100 3.54 -9.18 -16.25
CA ALA A 100 2.23 -9.82 -16.33
C ALA A 100 1.86 -10.54 -15.01
N VAL A 101 2.79 -11.31 -14.42
CA VAL A 101 2.58 -11.98 -13.14
C VAL A 101 2.34 -10.98 -12.01
N ARG A 102 3.14 -9.91 -11.94
CA ARG A 102 2.96 -8.84 -10.94
C ARG A 102 1.60 -8.15 -11.08
N GLN A 103 1.18 -7.89 -12.31
CA GLN A 103 -0.13 -7.31 -12.58
C GLN A 103 -1.27 -8.24 -12.13
N ALA A 104 -1.19 -9.53 -12.46
CA ALA A 104 -2.18 -10.52 -12.03
C ALA A 104 -2.25 -10.65 -10.51
N LEU A 105 -1.09 -10.70 -9.82
CA LEU A 105 -1.03 -10.73 -8.36
C LEU A 105 -1.57 -9.44 -7.72
N ALA A 106 -1.29 -8.27 -8.32
CA ALA A 106 -1.84 -7.00 -7.87
C ALA A 106 -3.36 -6.96 -8.02
N GLN A 107 -3.90 -7.42 -9.15
CA GLN A 107 -5.35 -7.53 -9.38
C GLN A 107 -6.02 -8.49 -8.39
N GLN A 108 -5.43 -9.65 -8.12
CA GLN A 108 -5.95 -10.59 -7.11
C GLN A 108 -5.97 -9.98 -5.71
N ARG A 109 -4.91 -9.26 -5.32
CA ARG A 109 -4.87 -8.55 -4.03
C ARG A 109 -5.91 -7.45 -3.97
N GLN A 110 -6.02 -6.65 -5.02
CA GLN A 110 -7.03 -5.60 -5.09
C GLN A 110 -8.44 -6.17 -5.01
N ALA A 111 -8.69 -7.31 -5.64
CA ALA A 111 -9.96 -8.04 -5.55
C ALA A 111 -10.26 -8.55 -4.12
N ALA A 112 -9.22 -8.94 -3.38
CA ALA A 112 -9.35 -9.41 -2.00
C ALA A 112 -9.49 -8.28 -0.97
N LEU A 113 -9.15 -7.02 -1.35
CA LEU A 113 -9.21 -5.89 -0.44
C LEU A 113 -10.65 -5.46 -0.16
N CYS A 114 -10.99 -5.38 1.11
CA CYS A 114 -12.20 -4.70 1.56
C CYS A 114 -11.94 -3.20 1.65
N ARG A 115 -12.90 -2.40 1.18
CA ARG A 115 -12.90 -0.95 1.30
C ARG A 115 -13.93 -0.55 2.35
N ILE A 116 -13.49 0.18 3.37
CA ILE A 116 -14.37 0.81 4.35
C ILE A 116 -14.67 2.23 3.88
N THR A 117 -15.94 2.56 3.71
CA THR A 117 -16.42 3.92 3.46
C THR A 117 -17.10 4.43 4.72
N TRP A 118 -16.65 5.57 5.21
CA TRP A 118 -17.18 6.24 6.40
C TRP A 118 -18.33 7.16 5.98
N GLN A 119 -19.52 6.95 6.55
CA GLN A 119 -20.75 7.60 6.08
C GLN A 119 -21.12 8.83 6.93
N VAL A 120 -20.88 8.76 8.23
CA VAL A 120 -21.38 9.78 9.16
C VAL A 120 -20.22 10.65 9.66
N PRO A 121 -20.16 11.94 9.25
CA PRO A 121 -19.15 12.87 9.71
C PRO A 121 -19.18 13.06 11.24
N GLY A 122 -18.03 13.31 11.83
CA GLY A 122 -17.86 13.58 13.25
C GLY A 122 -17.79 12.35 14.15
N LEU A 123 -18.35 11.20 13.74
CA LEU A 123 -18.43 10.02 14.62
C LEU A 123 -17.14 9.23 14.73
N VAL A 124 -16.34 9.17 13.68
CA VAL A 124 -15.11 8.38 13.71
C VAL A 124 -13.92 9.24 13.32
N TRP A 125 -13.07 9.48 14.30
CA TRP A 125 -11.78 10.16 14.07
C TRP A 125 -10.67 9.13 13.97
N ALA A 126 -9.65 9.48 13.23
CA ALA A 126 -8.42 8.68 13.15
C ALA A 126 -7.21 9.53 13.52
N LEU A 127 -6.28 8.89 14.20
CA LEU A 127 -5.01 9.47 14.66
C LEU A 127 -3.85 8.73 14.03
N ASP A 128 -2.89 9.46 13.50
CA ASP A 128 -1.63 8.92 12.98
C ASP A 128 -0.46 9.84 13.30
N ASP A 129 0.74 9.25 13.34
CA ASP A 129 1.98 9.89 13.68
C ASP A 129 3.05 9.60 12.63
N THR A 130 3.70 10.63 12.08
CA THR A 130 4.73 10.47 11.06
C THR A 130 5.94 11.34 11.30
N ALA A 131 7.13 10.81 10.99
CA ALA A 131 8.36 11.60 10.98
C ALA A 131 8.37 12.59 9.81
N LEU A 132 8.70 13.85 10.08
CA LEU A 132 8.92 14.90 9.08
C LEU A 132 10.38 14.99 8.68
N ALA A 133 11.27 15.15 9.67
CA ALA A 133 12.70 15.33 9.46
C ALA A 133 13.50 14.82 10.65
N ARG A 134 14.75 14.42 10.40
CA ARG A 134 15.72 14.16 11.48
C ARG A 134 16.56 15.42 11.70
N ARG A 135 16.67 15.85 12.94
CA ARG A 135 17.50 16.97 13.37
C ARG A 135 18.51 16.48 14.41
N SER A 136 19.79 16.40 14.04
CA SER A 136 20.84 15.88 14.91
C SER A 136 20.43 14.56 15.59
N SER A 137 20.15 14.59 16.89
CA SER A 137 19.67 13.43 17.68
C SER A 137 18.16 13.29 17.75
N HIS A 138 17.38 14.31 17.36
CA HIS A 138 15.93 14.34 17.52
C HIS A 138 15.19 14.14 16.22
N LEU A 139 14.00 13.54 16.29
CA LEU A 139 13.12 13.30 15.17
C LEU A 139 11.90 14.23 15.27
N LEU A 140 11.81 15.21 14.36
CA LEU A 140 10.63 16.04 14.25
C LEU A 140 9.46 15.20 13.72
N ARG A 141 8.37 15.14 14.46
CA ARG A 141 7.18 14.33 14.14
C ARG A 141 5.96 15.23 13.92
N LEU A 142 5.06 14.75 13.11
CA LEU A 142 3.74 15.32 12.85
C LEU A 142 2.67 14.34 13.34
N HIS A 143 1.86 14.78 14.28
CA HIS A 143 0.62 14.11 14.68
C HIS A 143 -0.55 14.73 13.95
N GLN A 144 -1.36 13.89 13.34
CA GLN A 144 -2.55 14.31 12.63
C GLN A 144 -3.77 13.55 13.14
N VAL A 145 -4.80 14.31 13.50
CA VAL A 145 -6.15 13.79 13.73
C VAL A 145 -7.04 14.21 12.58
N GLN A 146 -7.85 13.30 12.06
CA GLN A 146 -8.78 13.56 10.97
C GLN A 146 -10.12 12.89 11.23
N ASP A 147 -11.23 13.58 10.95
CA ASP A 147 -12.53 12.92 10.79
C ASP A 147 -12.58 12.13 9.49
N LEU A 148 -12.92 10.85 9.59
CA LEU A 148 -12.79 9.94 8.45
C LEU A 148 -13.88 10.12 7.40
N ALA A 149 -15.07 10.58 7.75
CA ALA A 149 -16.15 10.79 6.80
C ALA A 149 -16.01 12.13 6.08
N SER A 150 -15.91 13.23 6.80
CA SER A 150 -15.76 14.58 6.22
C SER A 150 -14.38 14.89 5.67
N ARG A 151 -13.34 14.10 6.02
CA ARG A 151 -11.92 14.40 5.71
C ARG A 151 -11.40 15.67 6.40
N TYR A 152 -12.12 16.20 7.38
CA TYR A 152 -11.72 17.37 8.14
C TYR A 152 -10.46 17.06 8.96
N LYS A 153 -9.43 17.86 8.76
CA LYS A 153 -8.16 17.77 9.48
C LYS A 153 -8.23 18.71 10.67
N PHE A 154 -8.17 18.17 11.87
CA PHE A 154 -7.97 18.98 13.07
C PHE A 154 -6.60 19.63 13.02
N SER A 155 -6.41 20.71 13.83
CA SER A 155 -5.09 21.36 13.90
C SER A 155 -4.01 20.31 14.18
N PRO A 156 -3.06 20.12 13.26
CA PRO A 156 -1.99 19.14 13.44
C PRO A 156 -1.05 19.58 14.56
N TRP A 157 -0.28 18.64 15.06
CA TRP A 157 0.70 18.94 16.08
C TRP A 157 2.09 18.47 15.65
N VAL A 158 3.09 19.39 15.77
CA VAL A 158 4.48 19.14 15.41
C VAL A 158 5.35 19.22 16.66
N GLY A 159 6.14 18.18 16.93
CA GLY A 159 7.02 18.11 18.07
C GLY A 159 8.20 17.15 17.89
N GLU A 160 9.20 17.27 18.74
CA GLU A 160 10.40 16.40 18.67
C GLU A 160 10.24 15.13 19.50
N GLN A 161 9.57 15.22 20.65
CA GLN A 161 9.22 14.08 21.49
C GLN A 161 7.73 14.16 21.82
N ILE A 162 7.00 13.15 21.38
CA ILE A 162 5.57 13.11 21.62
C ILE A 162 5.26 11.90 22.50
N LEU A 163 5.11 12.16 23.78
CA LEU A 163 4.74 11.19 24.81
C LEU A 163 3.23 10.96 24.80
N GLY A 164 2.76 9.80 25.26
CA GLY A 164 1.35 9.47 25.30
C GLY A 164 0.50 10.43 26.13
N GLU A 165 1.05 11.00 27.22
CA GLU A 165 0.39 12.03 28.01
C GLU A 165 0.12 13.30 27.21
N ALA A 166 1.09 13.73 26.41
CA ALA A 166 0.93 14.88 25.54
C ALA A 166 -0.08 14.61 24.40
N VAL A 167 -0.12 13.39 23.88
CA VAL A 167 -1.16 12.96 22.93
C VAL A 167 -2.55 12.99 23.58
N ALA A 168 -2.68 12.47 24.81
CA ALA A 168 -3.93 12.47 25.55
C ALA A 168 -4.41 13.91 25.83
N HIS A 169 -3.51 14.78 26.30
CA HIS A 169 -3.85 16.19 26.51
C HIS A 169 -4.32 16.89 25.24
N ARG A 170 -3.64 16.67 24.13
CA ARG A 170 -4.04 17.26 22.84
C ARG A 170 -5.39 16.72 22.33
N LEU A 171 -5.63 15.43 22.47
CA LEU A 171 -6.93 14.84 22.13
C LEU A 171 -8.04 15.41 23.01
N GLU A 172 -7.79 15.62 24.28
CA GLU A 172 -8.75 16.22 25.20
C GLU A 172 -9.12 17.64 24.77
N GLN A 173 -8.14 18.46 24.39
CA GLN A 173 -8.41 19.80 23.84
C GLN A 173 -9.34 19.73 22.62
N LEU A 174 -9.10 18.78 21.71
CA LEU A 174 -9.97 18.58 20.54
C LEU A 174 -11.37 18.10 20.95
N PHE A 175 -11.48 17.22 21.96
CA PHE A 175 -12.77 16.74 22.46
C PHE A 175 -13.58 17.86 23.12
N VAL A 176 -12.92 18.76 23.85
CA VAL A 176 -13.58 19.94 24.45
C VAL A 176 -14.04 20.91 23.36
N GLN A 177 -13.22 21.14 22.34
CA GLN A 177 -13.50 22.12 21.29
C GLN A 177 -14.58 21.64 20.31
N HIS A 178 -14.54 20.36 19.93
CA HIS A 178 -15.38 19.83 18.82
C HIS A 178 -16.40 18.78 19.25
N GLY A 179 -16.38 18.39 20.53
CA GLY A 179 -17.08 17.20 21.02
C GLY A 179 -16.29 15.90 20.75
N PRO A 180 -16.32 14.93 21.66
CA PRO A 180 -15.60 13.66 21.47
C PRO A 180 -16.25 12.83 20.38
N PRO A 181 -15.46 12.14 19.50
CA PRO A 181 -16.01 11.18 18.55
C PRO A 181 -16.64 9.99 19.27
N LEU A 182 -17.39 9.16 18.57
CA LEU A 182 -17.86 7.89 19.11
C LEU A 182 -16.73 6.85 19.11
N VAL A 183 -15.91 6.85 18.06
CA VAL A 183 -14.81 5.92 17.85
C VAL A 183 -13.54 6.69 17.49
N LEU A 184 -12.43 6.36 18.16
CA LEU A 184 -11.10 6.80 17.76
C LEU A 184 -10.32 5.64 17.15
N LYS A 185 -10.07 5.75 15.85
CA LYS A 185 -9.22 4.82 15.11
C LYS A 185 -7.76 5.24 15.25
N ARG A 186 -6.90 4.29 15.60
CA ARG A 186 -5.46 4.54 15.78
C ARG A 186 -4.63 3.37 15.25
N ASP A 187 -3.37 3.66 14.90
CA ASP A 187 -2.40 2.62 14.60
C ASP A 187 -1.82 2.03 15.88
N ASN A 188 -1.18 0.85 15.75
CA ASN A 188 -0.53 0.16 16.87
C ASN A 188 0.84 0.79 17.25
N GLY A 189 1.08 2.04 16.89
CA GLY A 189 2.27 2.79 17.29
C GLY A 189 2.37 2.90 18.81
N SER A 190 3.56 2.66 19.37
CA SER A 190 3.80 2.67 20.82
C SER A 190 3.34 3.95 21.53
N ASN A 191 3.37 5.09 20.83
CA ASN A 191 2.97 6.40 21.40
C ASN A 191 1.44 6.62 21.42
N LEU A 192 0.69 5.85 20.62
CA LEU A 192 -0.75 6.04 20.45
C LEU A 192 -1.58 5.09 21.31
N ASN A 193 -0.97 4.01 21.79
CA ASN A 193 -1.59 2.96 22.62
C ASN A 193 -1.08 2.99 24.06
N GLN A 194 -0.82 4.19 24.59
CA GLN A 194 -0.36 4.34 25.97
C GLN A 194 -1.54 4.48 26.93
N HIS A 195 -1.31 4.10 28.19
CA HIS A 195 -2.31 4.11 29.26
C HIS A 195 -3.01 5.49 29.39
N ALA A 196 -2.30 6.59 29.22
CA ALA A 196 -2.88 7.93 29.30
C ALA A 196 -3.95 8.18 28.22
N VAL A 197 -3.72 7.69 26.98
CA VAL A 197 -4.70 7.80 25.89
C VAL A 197 -5.90 6.91 26.17
N ASP A 198 -5.69 5.67 26.64
CA ASP A 198 -6.78 4.74 26.98
C ASP A 198 -7.64 5.26 28.12
N ALA A 199 -7.02 5.86 29.15
CA ALA A 199 -7.72 6.48 30.27
C ALA A 199 -8.58 7.68 29.80
N LEU A 200 -8.06 8.50 28.88
CA LEU A 200 -8.84 9.58 28.28
C LEU A 200 -10.04 9.05 27.51
N LEU A 201 -9.83 8.05 26.64
CA LEU A 201 -10.93 7.46 25.85
C LEU A 201 -12.02 6.87 26.76
N ALA A 202 -11.64 6.16 27.82
CA ALA A 202 -12.57 5.63 28.81
C ALA A 202 -13.38 6.74 29.50
N ARG A 203 -12.73 7.86 29.91
CA ARG A 203 -13.38 9.00 30.56
C ARG A 203 -14.44 9.66 29.66
N TYR A 204 -14.17 9.79 28.36
CA TYR A 204 -15.10 10.38 27.39
C TYR A 204 -16.02 9.36 26.72
N LEU A 205 -15.92 8.09 27.11
CA LEU A 205 -16.66 6.98 26.47
C LEU A 205 -16.47 6.99 24.93
N VAL A 206 -15.23 7.04 24.52
CA VAL A 206 -14.80 6.90 23.11
C VAL A 206 -14.26 5.49 22.89
N VAL A 207 -14.83 4.77 21.95
CA VAL A 207 -14.43 3.39 21.64
C VAL A 207 -13.11 3.38 20.87
N PRO A 208 -12.05 2.73 21.36
CA PRO A 208 -10.83 2.55 20.58
C PRO A 208 -11.03 1.53 19.46
N LEU A 209 -10.53 1.87 18.25
CA LEU A 209 -10.47 0.98 17.09
C LEU A 209 -9.01 0.86 16.63
N ASN A 210 -8.34 -0.19 17.08
CA ASN A 210 -6.94 -0.42 16.76
C ASN A 210 -6.80 -1.07 15.37
N SER A 211 -5.84 -0.58 14.57
CA SER A 211 -5.52 -1.16 13.27
C SER A 211 -4.92 -2.56 13.42
N PRO A 212 -5.22 -3.50 12.52
CA PRO A 212 -4.60 -4.82 12.55
C PRO A 212 -3.10 -4.70 12.30
N PRO A 213 -2.26 -5.44 13.03
CA PRO A 213 -0.82 -5.42 12.83
C PRO A 213 -0.47 -5.89 11.42
N GLN A 214 0.50 -5.22 10.80
CA GLN A 214 1.03 -5.55 9.47
C GLN A 214 0.01 -5.51 8.30
N TYR A 215 -1.07 -4.71 8.46
CA TYR A 215 -2.06 -4.55 7.40
C TYR A 215 -2.26 -3.07 7.02
N PRO A 216 -1.29 -2.44 6.31
CA PRO A 216 -1.33 -1.04 5.92
C PRO A 216 -2.62 -0.59 5.22
N PRO A 217 -3.25 -1.42 4.33
CA PRO A 217 -4.47 -0.98 3.63
C PRO A 217 -5.61 -0.54 4.54
N TYR A 218 -5.63 -1.01 5.79
CA TYR A 218 -6.64 -0.61 6.78
C TYR A 218 -6.57 0.87 7.15
N ASN A 219 -5.39 1.49 7.08
CA ASN A 219 -5.15 2.90 7.40
C ASN A 219 -5.15 3.83 6.19
N GLY A 220 -5.57 3.37 5.01
CA GLY A 220 -5.51 4.14 3.76
C GLY A 220 -6.11 5.55 3.81
N GLY A 221 -7.10 5.79 4.67
CA GLY A 221 -7.67 7.12 4.91
C GLY A 221 -6.67 8.08 5.57
N MET A 222 -5.96 7.61 6.61
CA MET A 222 -4.93 8.38 7.30
C MET A 222 -3.64 8.50 6.51
N GLU A 223 -3.21 7.44 5.81
CA GLU A 223 -2.07 7.52 4.91
C GLU A 223 -2.24 8.59 3.83
N ARG A 224 -3.46 8.76 3.32
CA ARG A 224 -3.80 9.84 2.39
C ARG A 224 -3.73 11.20 3.08
N ALA A 225 -4.25 11.34 4.30
CA ALA A 225 -4.20 12.58 5.06
C ALA A 225 -2.75 13.02 5.32
N VAL A 226 -1.90 12.07 5.72
CA VAL A 226 -0.47 12.31 5.92
C VAL A 226 0.22 12.67 4.60
N ARG A 227 -0.10 12.00 3.49
CA ARG A 227 0.45 12.34 2.16
C ARG A 227 0.05 13.74 1.67
N GLU A 228 -1.06 14.29 2.13
CA GLU A 228 -1.45 15.67 1.80
C GLU A 228 -0.63 16.71 2.60
N LEU A 229 -0.21 16.38 3.84
CA LEU A 229 0.50 17.31 4.73
C LEU A 229 2.02 17.16 4.68
N LYS A 230 2.52 15.92 4.72
CA LYS A 230 3.94 15.65 4.90
C LYS A 230 4.84 16.14 3.75
N PRO A 231 4.57 15.84 2.45
CA PRO A 231 5.45 16.26 1.37
C PRO A 231 5.63 17.77 1.27
N PRO A 232 4.58 18.62 1.34
CA PRO A 232 4.77 20.08 1.32
C PRO A 232 5.58 20.60 2.51
N LEU A 233 5.36 20.04 3.71
CA LEU A 233 6.10 20.43 4.92
C LEU A 233 7.57 20.02 4.82
N VAL A 234 7.86 18.81 4.34
CA VAL A 234 9.23 18.33 4.14
C VAL A 234 9.96 19.17 3.09
N GLU A 235 9.30 19.54 2.00
CA GLU A 235 9.89 20.38 0.97
C GLU A 235 10.16 21.79 1.51
N LYS A 236 9.23 22.38 2.25
CA LYS A 236 9.43 23.68 2.90
C LYS A 236 10.55 23.66 3.93
N LEU A 237 10.68 22.58 4.72
CA LEU A 237 11.81 22.36 5.63
C LEU A 237 13.15 22.27 4.88
N ARG A 238 13.17 21.60 3.74
CA ARG A 238 14.38 21.47 2.91
C ARG A 238 14.85 22.81 2.36
N LEU A 239 13.90 23.66 1.94
CA LEU A 239 14.22 24.99 1.37
C LEU A 239 14.59 26.01 2.44
N SER A 240 13.94 25.98 3.61
CA SER A 240 14.16 26.97 4.67
C SER A 240 15.33 26.62 5.60
N GLY A 241 15.90 25.41 5.51
CA GLY A 241 16.93 24.96 6.44
C GLY A 241 16.38 24.68 7.86
N PRO A 242 17.24 24.67 8.89
CA PRO A 242 16.83 24.41 10.26
C PRO A 242 15.98 25.57 10.81
N VAL A 243 14.72 25.30 11.09
CA VAL A 243 13.76 26.25 11.68
C VAL A 243 13.16 25.64 12.95
N PRO A 244 12.70 26.42 13.96
CA PRO A 244 12.12 25.90 15.18
C PRO A 244 10.83 25.09 14.92
N ALA A 245 10.51 24.13 15.79
CA ALA A 245 9.31 23.30 15.66
C ALA A 245 8.02 24.14 15.64
N SER A 246 7.98 25.25 16.38
CA SER A 246 6.84 26.19 16.39
C SER A 246 6.56 26.81 15.02
N GLN A 247 7.59 27.09 14.24
CA GLN A 247 7.41 27.59 12.87
C GLN A 247 6.84 26.52 11.95
N VAL A 248 7.31 25.25 12.08
CA VAL A 248 6.76 24.12 11.32
C VAL A 248 5.32 23.84 11.73
N GLN A 249 5.00 24.01 13.01
CA GLN A 249 3.63 23.95 13.54
C GLN A 249 2.72 24.95 12.83
N GLY A 250 3.12 26.22 12.74
CA GLY A 250 2.34 27.24 12.03
C GLY A 250 2.14 26.89 10.52
N TRP A 251 3.17 26.36 9.87
CA TRP A 251 3.01 25.91 8.47
C TRP A 251 2.02 24.74 8.34
N ALA A 252 2.05 23.80 9.28
CA ALA A 252 1.15 22.66 9.28
C ALA A 252 -0.31 23.07 9.50
N GLU A 253 -0.54 24.06 10.39
CA GLU A 253 -1.87 24.63 10.65
C GLU A 253 -2.44 25.34 9.43
N VAL A 254 -1.64 26.21 8.79
CA VAL A 254 -2.05 26.90 7.54
C VAL A 254 -2.41 25.90 6.46
N LEU A 255 -1.56 24.89 6.25
CA LEU A 255 -1.81 23.86 5.25
C LEU A 255 -3.06 23.02 5.57
N ALA A 256 -3.27 22.65 6.81
CA ALA A 256 -4.48 21.92 7.22
C ALA A 256 -5.74 22.77 6.99
N HIS A 257 -5.67 24.06 7.29
CA HIS A 257 -6.75 25.01 7.03
C HIS A 257 -7.07 25.09 5.52
N GLU A 258 -6.07 25.28 4.69
CA GLU A 258 -6.24 25.30 3.22
C GLU A 258 -6.86 24.02 2.70
N LEU A 259 -6.38 22.85 3.17
CA LEU A 259 -6.91 21.54 2.79
C LEU A 259 -8.37 21.32 3.23
N ASN A 260 -8.78 21.91 4.35
CA ASN A 260 -10.15 21.84 4.84
C ASN A 260 -11.13 22.71 4.03
N HIS A 261 -10.64 23.77 3.37
CA HIS A 261 -11.43 24.66 2.53
C HIS A 261 -11.34 24.34 1.03
N ARG A 262 -10.55 23.33 0.67
CA ARG A 262 -10.45 22.88 -0.71
C ARG A 262 -11.60 21.93 -1.07
N PRO A 263 -12.32 22.15 -2.20
CA PRO A 263 -13.34 21.23 -2.70
C PRO A 263 -12.75 19.83 -2.94
N ARG A 264 -13.48 18.79 -2.56
CA ARG A 264 -13.04 17.40 -2.65
C ARG A 264 -13.98 16.55 -3.50
N PRO A 265 -13.48 15.86 -4.54
CA PRO A 265 -14.31 14.95 -5.35
C PRO A 265 -14.98 13.85 -4.53
N CYS A 266 -14.32 13.37 -3.44
CA CYS A 266 -14.90 12.35 -2.57
C CYS A 266 -16.00 12.85 -1.61
N LEU A 267 -16.27 14.14 -1.64
CA LEU A 267 -17.35 14.83 -0.92
C LEU A 267 -18.29 15.56 -1.92
N ASP A 268 -18.40 15.03 -3.13
CA ASP A 268 -19.24 15.60 -4.18
C ASP A 268 -18.99 17.09 -4.45
N GLY A 269 -17.71 17.49 -4.33
CA GLY A 269 -17.28 18.88 -4.50
C GLY A 269 -17.41 19.76 -3.25
N HIS A 270 -17.94 19.26 -2.15
CA HIS A 270 -18.01 20.01 -0.90
C HIS A 270 -16.65 20.12 -0.22
N VAL A 271 -16.51 21.11 0.65
CA VAL A 271 -15.31 21.34 1.47
C VAL A 271 -15.42 20.62 2.80
N ALA A 272 -14.29 20.09 3.29
CA ALA A 272 -14.27 19.27 4.51
C ALA A 272 -14.78 20.00 5.77
N CYS A 273 -14.46 21.30 5.92
CA CYS A 273 -14.91 22.08 7.06
C CYS A 273 -16.44 22.20 7.12
N ARG A 274 -17.12 22.43 5.99
CA ARG A 274 -18.57 22.51 5.93
C ARG A 274 -19.22 21.16 6.29
N VAL A 275 -18.76 20.08 5.66
CA VAL A 275 -19.30 18.73 5.93
C VAL A 275 -19.10 18.34 7.41
N PHE A 276 -17.99 18.73 8.02
CA PHE A 276 -17.76 18.48 9.45
C PHE A 276 -18.66 19.33 10.35
N GLN A 277 -18.86 20.60 10.03
CA GLN A 277 -19.74 21.50 10.80
C GLN A 277 -21.19 21.04 10.77
N GLU A 278 -21.66 20.53 9.64
CA GLU A 278 -23.01 19.98 9.48
C GLU A 278 -23.22 18.68 10.29
N ALA A 279 -22.16 18.04 10.78
CA ALA A 279 -22.20 16.82 11.59
C ALA A 279 -22.64 17.03 13.07
N GLY A 280 -22.73 18.27 13.54
CA GLY A 280 -23.05 18.57 14.92
C GLY A 280 -24.29 17.85 15.49
N PRO A 281 -25.40 17.73 14.76
CA PRO A 281 -26.56 16.95 15.20
C PRO A 281 -26.28 15.47 15.44
N ALA A 282 -25.51 14.83 14.56
CA ALA A 282 -25.14 13.42 14.71
C ALA A 282 -24.31 13.16 15.98
N LEU A 283 -23.35 14.03 16.28
CA LEU A 283 -22.57 13.95 17.52
C LEU A 283 -23.41 14.15 18.78
N LYS A 284 -24.37 15.10 18.75
CA LYS A 284 -25.27 15.39 19.86
C LYS A 284 -26.22 14.24 20.17
N ALA A 285 -26.55 13.39 19.20
CA ALA A 285 -27.37 12.20 19.42
C ALA A 285 -26.67 11.17 20.33
N TYR A 286 -25.35 11.16 20.38
CA TYR A 286 -24.58 10.27 21.25
C TYR A 286 -24.34 10.91 22.63
N THR A 287 -25.41 11.05 23.42
CA THR A 287 -25.33 11.46 24.82
C THR A 287 -24.46 10.48 25.64
N ARG A 288 -24.06 10.89 26.85
CA ARG A 288 -23.26 10.02 27.75
C ARG A 288 -23.95 8.68 28.04
N ARG A 289 -25.28 8.67 28.15
CA ARG A 289 -26.08 7.44 28.31
C ARG A 289 -25.95 6.57 27.06
N ARG A 290 -26.21 7.12 25.87
CA ARG A 290 -26.14 6.34 24.61
C ARG A 290 -24.74 5.79 24.35
N ARG A 291 -23.69 6.55 24.71
CA ARG A 291 -22.29 6.05 24.62
C ARG A 291 -22.04 4.83 25.51
N ARG A 292 -22.60 4.78 26.72
CA ARG A 292 -22.50 3.59 27.59
C ARG A 292 -23.19 2.39 26.93
N GLU A 293 -24.41 2.57 26.45
CA GLU A 293 -25.16 1.54 25.75
C GLU A 293 -24.35 0.98 24.56
N VAL A 294 -23.72 1.84 23.76
CA VAL A 294 -22.84 1.42 22.65
C VAL A 294 -21.64 0.60 23.15
N PHE A 295 -21.02 1.01 24.26
CA PHE A 295 -19.93 0.23 24.85
C PHE A 295 -20.38 -1.16 25.28
N GLU A 296 -21.56 -1.27 25.90
CA GLU A 296 -22.16 -2.53 26.32
C GLU A 296 -22.50 -3.41 25.12
N GLU A 297 -23.14 -2.84 24.09
CA GLU A 297 -23.45 -3.53 22.83
C GLU A 297 -22.16 -4.08 22.16
N ILE A 298 -21.11 -3.30 22.07
CA ILE A 298 -19.82 -3.71 21.48
C ILE A 298 -19.11 -4.75 22.38
N ASN A 299 -19.17 -4.62 23.69
CA ASN A 299 -18.59 -5.59 24.62
C ASN A 299 -19.29 -6.94 24.48
N GLU A 300 -20.61 -6.96 24.38
CA GLU A 300 -21.38 -8.17 24.17
C GLU A 300 -21.07 -8.83 22.83
N LEU A 301 -21.01 -8.05 21.74
CA LEU A 301 -20.56 -8.58 20.44
C LEU A 301 -19.14 -9.15 20.51
N THR A 302 -18.24 -8.47 21.23
CA THR A 302 -16.87 -8.96 21.43
C THR A 302 -16.85 -10.30 22.16
N ARG A 303 -17.63 -10.42 23.24
CA ARG A 303 -17.73 -11.66 24.02
C ARG A 303 -18.23 -12.82 23.16
N ARG A 304 -19.31 -12.62 22.40
CA ARG A 304 -19.87 -13.62 21.47
C ARG A 304 -18.83 -14.05 20.41
N LEU A 305 -18.11 -13.10 19.83
CA LEU A 305 -17.06 -13.41 18.84
C LEU A 305 -15.87 -14.15 19.47
N MET A 306 -15.54 -13.86 20.71
CA MET A 306 -14.47 -14.58 21.43
C MET A 306 -14.87 -16.03 21.75
N GLU A 307 -16.11 -16.26 22.15
CA GLU A 307 -16.67 -17.58 22.44
C GLU A 307 -16.76 -18.43 21.16
N SER A 308 -17.39 -17.89 20.10
CA SER A 308 -17.58 -18.61 18.84
C SER A 308 -16.27 -19.01 18.16
N ARG A 309 -15.20 -18.22 18.31
CA ARG A 309 -13.89 -18.45 17.68
C ARG A 309 -12.89 -19.15 18.60
N SER A 310 -13.29 -19.57 19.79
CA SER A 310 -12.40 -20.20 20.78
C SER A 310 -11.09 -19.42 20.97
N VAL A 311 -11.22 -18.11 21.20
CA VAL A 311 -10.09 -17.18 21.30
C VAL A 311 -9.16 -17.55 22.46
N ARG A 312 -7.86 -17.76 22.20
CA ARG A 312 -6.86 -18.17 23.19
C ARG A 312 -5.72 -17.17 23.36
N THR A 313 -5.56 -16.24 22.43
CA THR A 313 -4.43 -15.29 22.45
C THR A 313 -4.92 -13.85 22.51
N HIS A 314 -4.10 -12.95 23.09
CA HIS A 314 -4.38 -11.52 23.13
C HIS A 314 -4.62 -10.95 21.72
N ARG A 315 -3.84 -11.35 20.72
CA ARG A 315 -4.01 -10.92 19.32
C ARG A 315 -5.35 -11.33 18.73
N GLN A 316 -5.85 -12.51 19.07
CA GLN A 316 -7.18 -12.97 18.65
C GLN A 316 -8.28 -12.15 19.33
N ALA A 317 -8.12 -11.83 20.63
CA ALA A 317 -9.05 -10.98 21.37
C ALA A 317 -9.12 -9.56 20.78
N GLU A 318 -8.00 -8.95 20.45
CA GLU A 318 -7.97 -7.66 19.74
C GLU A 318 -8.67 -7.74 18.38
N THR A 319 -8.49 -8.84 17.65
CA THR A 319 -9.18 -9.07 16.38
C THR A 319 -10.69 -9.18 16.58
N ALA A 320 -11.16 -9.93 17.58
CA ALA A 320 -12.57 -10.05 17.93
C ALA A 320 -13.16 -8.67 18.30
N ARG A 321 -12.43 -7.90 19.12
CA ARG A 321 -12.83 -6.52 19.49
C ARG A 321 -12.99 -5.61 18.29
N ARG A 322 -12.00 -5.61 17.37
CA ARG A 322 -12.06 -4.82 16.14
C ARG A 322 -13.26 -5.20 15.29
N LEU A 323 -13.48 -6.49 15.07
CA LEU A 323 -14.62 -6.99 14.30
C LEU A 323 -15.96 -6.62 14.93
N ALA A 324 -16.07 -6.65 16.26
CA ALA A 324 -17.26 -6.22 16.97
C ALA A 324 -17.54 -4.72 16.75
N VAL A 325 -16.52 -3.87 16.82
CA VAL A 325 -16.65 -2.43 16.53
C VAL A 325 -17.07 -2.19 15.09
N GLU A 326 -16.41 -2.84 14.12
CA GLU A 326 -16.76 -2.71 12.69
C GLU A 326 -18.18 -3.19 12.39
N SER A 327 -18.58 -4.33 12.96
CA SER A 327 -19.94 -4.87 12.82
C SER A 327 -20.99 -3.90 13.39
N TRP A 328 -20.73 -3.36 14.59
CA TRP A 328 -21.61 -2.38 15.19
C TRP A 328 -21.74 -1.12 14.33
N LEU A 329 -20.62 -0.58 13.86
CA LEU A 329 -20.60 0.60 12.98
C LEU A 329 -21.35 0.34 11.67
N GLN A 330 -21.23 -0.85 11.10
CA GLN A 330 -21.92 -1.22 9.87
C GLN A 330 -23.43 -1.38 10.10
N SER A 331 -23.84 -2.05 11.17
CA SER A 331 -25.27 -2.22 11.54
C SER A 331 -25.97 -0.90 11.80
N ASN A 332 -25.24 0.11 12.29
CA ASN A 332 -25.78 1.43 12.55
C ASN A 332 -25.56 2.44 11.39
N GLY A 333 -25.15 1.98 10.20
CA GLY A 333 -24.99 2.80 9.01
C GLY A 333 -23.83 3.80 9.07
N VAL A 334 -22.92 3.67 10.05
CA VAL A 334 -21.76 4.57 10.20
C VAL A 334 -20.67 4.24 9.18
N ILE A 335 -20.56 2.96 8.81
CA ILE A 335 -19.64 2.51 7.75
C ILE A 335 -20.35 1.62 6.74
N THR A 336 -19.78 1.57 5.54
CA THR A 336 -20.11 0.57 4.52
C THR A 336 -18.85 -0.17 4.15
N ILE A 337 -18.88 -1.50 4.18
CA ILE A 337 -17.74 -2.34 3.77
C ILE A 337 -18.05 -2.91 2.40
N THR A 338 -17.17 -2.68 1.43
CA THR A 338 -17.31 -3.17 0.07
C THR A 338 -16.11 -4.01 -0.34
N GLN A 339 -16.38 -5.11 -1.06
CA GLN A 339 -15.37 -5.92 -1.72
C GLN A 339 -15.78 -6.09 -3.19
N ASN A 340 -14.86 -5.86 -4.12
CA ASN A 340 -15.18 -5.89 -5.56
C ASN A 340 -16.42 -5.06 -5.93
N LYS A 341 -16.58 -3.87 -5.35
CA LYS A 341 -17.73 -2.97 -5.52
C LYS A 341 -19.07 -3.52 -4.98
N ARG A 342 -19.10 -4.70 -4.39
CA ARG A 342 -20.31 -5.23 -3.72
C ARG A 342 -20.26 -4.86 -2.25
N VAL A 343 -21.37 -4.41 -1.72
CA VAL A 343 -21.54 -4.17 -0.28
C VAL A 343 -21.55 -5.54 0.41
N LEU A 344 -20.66 -5.72 1.38
CA LEU A 344 -20.69 -6.91 2.21
C LEU A 344 -21.84 -6.76 3.22
N PRO A 345 -22.59 -7.83 3.50
CA PRO A 345 -23.56 -7.82 4.56
C PRO A 345 -22.87 -7.55 5.91
N VAL A 346 -23.61 -7.00 6.84
CA VAL A 346 -23.22 -7.01 8.26
C VAL A 346 -22.98 -8.47 8.60
N PHE A 347 -21.93 -8.76 9.36
CA PHE A 347 -21.59 -10.14 9.74
C PHE A 347 -22.86 -10.93 10.00
N PRO A 348 -23.18 -11.94 9.16
CA PRO A 348 -24.36 -12.77 9.43
C PRO A 348 -24.14 -13.49 10.76
N GLU A 349 -25.20 -13.63 11.52
CA GLU A 349 -25.17 -14.44 12.76
C GLU A 349 -24.66 -15.85 12.51
N GLU A 350 -24.83 -16.36 11.27
CA GLU A 350 -24.36 -17.68 10.81
C GLU A 350 -22.82 -17.83 10.74
N ILE A 351 -22.04 -16.74 10.60
CA ILE A 351 -20.55 -16.83 10.65
C ILE A 351 -20.05 -16.92 12.10
N ALA A 352 -20.90 -16.65 13.07
CA ALA A 352 -20.60 -16.89 14.48
C ALA A 352 -20.56 -18.39 14.83
N HIS A 353 -21.04 -19.28 13.96
CA HIS A 353 -21.14 -20.72 14.17
C HIS A 353 -20.16 -21.57 13.36
N ASN A 354 -19.24 -20.98 12.57
CA ASN A 354 -18.18 -21.71 11.85
C ASN A 354 -16.77 -21.36 12.34
#